data_c6cea56d40e2a4aafeedc83df678bedf
#
_entry.id   c6cea56d40e2a4aafeedc83df678bedf
#
_cell.length_a   1.000
_cell.length_b   1.000
_cell.length_c   1.000
_cell.angle_alpha   90.00
_cell.angle_beta   90.00
_cell.angle_gamma   90.00
#
_symmetry.space_group_name_H-M   'P 1'
#
loop_
_entity.id
_entity.type
_entity.pdbx_description
1 polymer ?
#
loop_
_entity_poly.entity_id
_entity_poly.type
_entity_poly.pdbx_seq_one_letter_code
_entity_poly.pdbx_strand_id
1 'polypeptide(L)'
;MLFAADYVFRVWLYRALVFLVISCPCALVISIPLGYFGGIGAASKNGILFKGSNFPDIIANIQNVVMDKTGTMTEGVFKVQEVNIKTEFSKDELLAMVNALESKSTHPVATAIHEYVGNINTELKLNAVEEIAGHGLRAEINGKELLVGNFKLLDKFSVKYDIDPTTIVYTLIAIAYDKKFAG
;
A
#
# COMPACT_ATOMS: atom_id res chain seq x y z
N MET A 1 49.21 54.49 8.03
CA MET A 1 50.64 54.57 8.07
C MET A 1 51.24 55.07 9.42
N LEU A 2 50.44 55.06 10.48
CA LEU A 2 50.86 55.69 11.75
C LEU A 2 51.60 54.73 12.76
N PHE A 3 51.75 53.45 12.46
CA PHE A 3 52.24 52.47 13.42
C PHE A 3 53.26 51.44 12.87
N ALA A 4 53.82 51.61 11.68
CA ALA A 4 54.80 50.68 11.14
C ALA A 4 56.01 51.44 10.61
N ALA A 5 57.18 51.27 11.28
CA ALA A 5 58.40 51.90 10.92
C ALA A 5 59.02 51.36 9.61
N ASP A 6 58.71 50.08 9.26
CA ASP A 6 59.16 49.45 8.02
C ASP A 6 57.92 48.83 7.31
N TYR A 7 57.39 49.56 6.33
CA TYR A 7 56.27 49.05 5.54
C TYR A 7 56.77 48.21 4.37
N VAL A 8 56.68 46.86 4.53
CA VAL A 8 56.94 45.92 3.43
C VAL A 8 55.60 45.35 3.00
N PHE A 9 55.07 45.75 1.83
CA PHE A 9 53.75 45.36 1.30
C PHE A 9 53.52 43.86 1.35
N ARG A 10 54.52 43.03 0.95
CA ARG A 10 54.37 41.55 0.98
C ARG A 10 54.06 40.99 2.37
N VAL A 11 54.74 41.52 3.39
CA VAL A 11 54.59 41.09 4.78
C VAL A 11 53.21 41.45 5.31
N TRP A 12 52.74 42.66 5.03
CA TRP A 12 51.41 43.11 5.45
C TRP A 12 50.31 42.44 4.68
N LEU A 13 50.45 42.20 3.38
CA LEU A 13 49.52 41.41 2.59
C LEU A 13 49.42 39.98 3.11
N TYR A 14 50.54 39.33 3.40
CA TYR A 14 50.53 37.98 3.98
C TYR A 14 49.78 37.94 5.32
N ARG A 15 50.08 38.89 6.23
CA ARG A 15 49.38 38.99 7.53
C ARG A 15 47.89 39.22 7.37
N ALA A 16 47.48 40.06 6.44
CA ALA A 16 46.07 40.29 6.14
C ALA A 16 45.38 39.02 5.60
N LEU A 17 46.01 38.28 4.70
CA LEU A 17 45.48 37.03 4.17
C LEU A 17 45.38 35.96 5.27
N VAL A 18 46.38 35.83 6.13
CA VAL A 18 46.36 34.90 7.26
C VAL A 18 45.25 35.26 8.23
N PHE A 19 45.04 36.55 8.52
CA PHE A 19 43.94 37.01 9.37
C PHE A 19 42.57 36.66 8.77
N LEU A 20 42.40 36.86 7.45
CA LEU A 20 41.18 36.51 6.75
C LEU A 20 40.89 35.01 6.82
N VAL A 21 41.90 34.16 6.62
CA VAL A 21 41.77 32.70 6.70
C VAL A 21 41.42 32.24 8.11
N ILE A 22 42.07 32.77 9.13
CA ILE A 22 41.82 32.42 10.54
C ILE A 22 40.43 32.91 10.99
N SER A 23 39.97 34.04 10.47
CA SER A 23 38.64 34.59 10.78
C SER A 23 37.49 33.85 10.06
N CYS A 24 37.81 32.96 9.14
CA CYS A 24 36.80 32.17 8.43
C CYS A 24 36.19 31.09 9.38
N PRO A 25 34.88 31.05 9.61
CA PRO A 25 34.25 30.01 10.41
C PRO A 25 34.13 28.70 9.61
N CYS A 26 35.24 28.23 9.01
CA CYS A 26 35.25 27.10 8.07
C CYS A 26 34.64 25.81 8.70
N ALA A 27 34.92 25.58 10.00
CA ALA A 27 34.36 24.44 10.73
C ALA A 27 32.82 24.49 10.76
N LEU A 28 32.24 25.69 10.97
CA LEU A 28 30.78 25.87 10.99
C LEU A 28 30.14 25.68 9.60
N VAL A 29 30.83 26.28 8.57
CA VAL A 29 30.36 26.25 7.19
C VAL A 29 30.35 24.83 6.61
N ILE A 30 31.26 23.96 7.04
CA ILE A 30 31.34 22.57 6.58
C ILE A 30 30.49 21.64 7.44
N SER A 31 30.41 21.85 8.76
CA SER A 31 29.72 20.94 9.67
C SER A 31 28.19 20.90 9.45
N ILE A 32 27.60 22.05 9.11
CA ILE A 32 26.14 22.13 8.87
C ILE A 32 25.72 21.27 7.68
N PRO A 33 26.24 21.47 6.45
CA PRO A 33 25.91 20.60 5.32
C PRO A 33 26.22 19.13 5.58
N LEU A 34 27.35 18.83 6.25
CA LEU A 34 27.71 17.46 6.58
C LEU A 34 26.69 16.80 7.52
N GLY A 35 26.14 17.54 8.49
CA GLY A 35 25.08 17.10 9.36
C GLY A 35 23.79 16.75 8.57
N TYR A 36 23.38 17.61 7.63
CA TYR A 36 22.22 17.32 6.76
C TYR A 36 22.46 16.10 5.88
N PHE A 37 23.62 15.97 5.26
CA PHE A 37 23.94 14.79 4.45
C PHE A 37 23.94 13.50 5.28
N GLY A 38 24.50 13.55 6.49
CA GLY A 38 24.46 12.43 7.42
C GLY A 38 23.03 12.04 7.83
N GLY A 39 22.22 13.03 8.18
CA GLY A 39 20.80 12.83 8.55
C GLY A 39 19.95 12.28 7.42
N ILE A 40 20.05 12.87 6.22
CA ILE A 40 19.33 12.40 5.02
C ILE A 40 19.79 11.00 4.63
N GLY A 41 21.10 10.73 4.70
CA GLY A 41 21.65 9.40 4.42
C GLY A 41 21.15 8.33 5.40
N ALA A 42 21.07 8.64 6.68
CA ALA A 42 20.54 7.75 7.70
C ALA A 42 19.02 7.49 7.49
N ALA A 43 18.26 8.53 7.17
CA ALA A 43 16.84 8.41 6.84
C ALA A 43 16.60 7.52 5.62
N SER A 44 17.38 7.73 4.55
CA SER A 44 17.31 6.94 3.32
C SER A 44 17.58 5.45 3.57
N LYS A 45 18.52 5.10 4.44
CA LYS A 45 18.77 3.71 4.85
C LYS A 45 17.57 3.06 5.55
N ASN A 46 16.71 3.86 6.17
CA ASN A 46 15.49 3.43 6.81
C ASN A 46 14.24 3.56 5.91
N GLY A 47 14.43 3.73 4.60
CA GLY A 47 13.32 3.84 3.64
C GLY A 47 12.63 5.20 3.60
N ILE A 48 13.17 6.23 4.27
CA ILE A 48 12.60 7.58 4.31
C ILE A 48 13.32 8.46 3.30
N LEU A 49 12.61 8.92 2.29
CA LEU A 49 13.13 9.77 1.23
C LEU A 49 12.81 11.25 1.50
N PHE A 50 13.83 12.03 1.82
CA PHE A 50 13.74 13.49 1.86
C PHE A 50 13.92 14.09 0.46
N LYS A 51 12.99 14.93 0.03
CA LYS A 51 13.04 15.60 -1.29
C LYS A 51 13.83 16.91 -1.29
N GLY A 52 14.49 17.26 -0.17
CA GLY A 52 15.31 18.46 -0.04
C GLY A 52 15.90 18.58 1.37
N SER A 53 16.95 19.40 1.51
CA SER A 53 17.69 19.61 2.76
C SER A 53 16.92 20.39 3.83
N ASN A 54 15.85 21.09 3.47
CA ASN A 54 15.00 21.86 4.40
C ASN A 54 13.96 21.00 5.10
N PHE A 55 13.63 19.80 4.57
CA PHE A 55 12.59 18.96 5.13
C PHE A 55 12.92 18.37 6.52
N PRO A 56 14.17 18.00 6.85
CA PRO A 56 14.52 17.58 8.20
C PRO A 56 14.14 18.61 9.28
N ASP A 57 14.38 19.91 9.01
CA ASP A 57 14.04 20.99 9.95
C ASP A 57 12.52 21.15 10.10
N ILE A 58 11.78 21.01 9.00
CA ILE A 58 10.31 21.06 9.03
C ILE A 58 9.77 19.91 9.88
N ILE A 59 10.28 18.68 9.69
CA ILE A 59 9.85 17.50 10.45
C ILE A 59 10.19 17.64 11.93
N ALA A 60 11.34 18.20 12.27
CA ALA A 60 11.74 18.43 13.66
C ALA A 60 10.79 19.37 14.42
N ASN A 61 10.05 20.23 13.72
CA ASN A 61 9.15 21.23 14.28
C ASN A 61 7.66 20.91 14.10
N ILE A 62 7.28 19.74 13.58
CA ILE A 62 5.87 19.37 13.42
C ILE A 62 5.21 19.20 14.80
N GLN A 63 3.97 19.70 14.91
CA GLN A 63 3.15 19.57 16.12
C GLN A 63 1.97 18.62 15.92
N ASN A 64 1.53 18.45 14.68
CA ASN A 64 0.39 17.61 14.35
C ASN A 64 0.76 16.68 13.19
N VAL A 65 0.36 15.42 13.30
CA VAL A 65 0.50 14.41 12.23
C VAL A 65 -0.88 13.91 11.86
N VAL A 66 -1.22 14.05 10.58
CA VAL A 66 -2.46 13.51 10.01
C VAL A 66 -2.07 12.36 9.10
N MET A 67 -2.60 11.17 9.41
CA MET A 67 -2.29 9.95 8.67
C MET A 67 -3.57 9.34 8.10
N ASP A 68 -3.49 8.81 6.88
CA ASP A 68 -4.53 7.95 6.36
C ASP A 68 -4.54 6.62 7.12
N LYS A 69 -5.73 6.03 7.25
CA LYS A 69 -5.89 4.74 7.93
C LYS A 69 -5.40 3.60 7.05
N THR A 70 -5.94 3.53 5.82
CA THR A 70 -5.80 2.35 4.97
C THR A 70 -4.50 2.39 4.16
N GLY A 71 -3.65 1.38 4.33
CA GLY A 71 -2.34 1.31 3.67
C GLY A 71 -1.24 2.16 4.32
N THR A 72 -1.57 2.97 5.36
CA THR A 72 -0.60 3.76 6.14
C THR A 72 -0.52 3.24 7.57
N MET A 73 -1.64 3.19 8.28
CA MET A 73 -1.72 2.63 9.65
C MET A 73 -2.06 1.14 9.66
N THR A 74 -2.59 0.64 8.55
CA THR A 74 -2.93 -0.78 8.35
C THR A 74 -2.21 -1.31 7.13
N GLU A 75 -1.98 -2.60 7.08
CA GLU A 75 -1.34 -3.27 5.95
C GLU A 75 -2.18 -3.19 4.66
N GLY A 76 -3.45 -2.79 4.75
CA GLY A 76 -4.37 -2.73 3.61
C GLY A 76 -4.68 -4.11 3.00
N VAL A 77 -4.41 -5.16 3.75
CA VAL A 77 -4.58 -6.55 3.30
C VAL A 77 -5.94 -7.06 3.76
N PHE A 78 -6.68 -7.63 2.85
CA PHE A 78 -7.87 -8.41 3.19
C PHE A 78 -7.45 -9.80 3.65
N LYS A 79 -8.17 -10.34 4.63
CA LYS A 79 -8.01 -11.75 5.08
C LYS A 79 -9.38 -12.37 5.23
N VAL A 80 -9.53 -13.59 4.74
CA VAL A 80 -10.75 -14.36 4.95
C VAL A 80 -10.85 -14.72 6.42
N GLN A 81 -11.91 -14.26 7.09
CA GLN A 81 -12.17 -14.52 8.51
C GLN A 81 -13.01 -15.77 8.69
N GLU A 82 -14.05 -15.90 7.88
CA GLU A 82 -15.03 -16.96 7.99
C GLU A 82 -15.57 -17.36 6.62
N VAL A 83 -15.86 -18.63 6.44
CA VAL A 83 -16.45 -19.18 5.21
C VAL A 83 -17.65 -20.04 5.57
N ASN A 84 -18.82 -19.55 5.24
CA ASN A 84 -20.10 -20.21 5.46
C ASN A 84 -20.67 -20.69 4.13
N ILE A 85 -20.65 -22.00 3.90
CA ILE A 85 -21.19 -22.62 2.69
C ILE A 85 -22.39 -23.48 3.06
N LYS A 86 -23.44 -23.41 2.27
CA LYS A 86 -24.64 -24.23 2.44
C LYS A 86 -24.31 -25.71 2.27
N THR A 87 -24.92 -26.55 3.08
CA THR A 87 -24.68 -28.01 3.13
C THR A 87 -24.95 -28.76 1.83
N GLU A 88 -25.67 -28.13 0.90
CA GLU A 88 -25.95 -28.65 -0.44
C GLU A 88 -24.74 -28.64 -1.37
N PHE A 89 -23.67 -27.90 -1.00
CA PHE A 89 -22.49 -27.71 -1.83
C PHE A 89 -21.25 -28.28 -1.14
N SER A 90 -20.36 -28.87 -1.93
CA SER A 90 -19.04 -29.23 -1.45
C SER A 90 -18.19 -27.98 -1.25
N LYS A 91 -17.71 -27.76 -0.02
CA LYS A 91 -16.89 -26.57 0.33
C LYS A 91 -15.64 -26.45 -0.53
N ASP A 92 -14.92 -27.57 -0.69
CA ASP A 92 -13.64 -27.55 -1.40
C ASP A 92 -13.81 -27.32 -2.90
N GLU A 93 -14.85 -27.93 -3.50
CA GLU A 93 -15.17 -27.70 -4.92
C GLU A 93 -15.63 -26.28 -5.18
N LEU A 94 -16.49 -25.74 -4.32
CA LEU A 94 -16.97 -24.36 -4.48
C LEU A 94 -15.83 -23.34 -4.32
N LEU A 95 -14.98 -23.51 -3.31
CA LEU A 95 -13.82 -22.66 -3.10
C LEU A 95 -12.83 -22.74 -4.25
N ALA A 96 -12.64 -23.91 -4.84
CA ALA A 96 -11.80 -24.07 -6.03
C ALA A 96 -12.37 -23.31 -7.23
N MET A 97 -13.69 -23.36 -7.44
CA MET A 97 -14.37 -22.59 -8.50
C MET A 97 -14.26 -21.08 -8.27
N VAL A 98 -14.46 -20.63 -7.04
CA VAL A 98 -14.34 -19.22 -6.65
C VAL A 98 -12.89 -18.73 -6.84
N ASN A 99 -11.91 -19.50 -6.40
CA ASN A 99 -10.50 -19.17 -6.56
C ASN A 99 -10.10 -19.08 -8.05
N ALA A 100 -10.57 -20.00 -8.86
CA ALA A 100 -10.32 -19.98 -10.31
C ALA A 100 -10.95 -18.74 -10.98
N LEU A 101 -12.12 -18.30 -10.54
CA LEU A 101 -12.77 -17.10 -11.06
C LEU A 101 -12.07 -15.83 -10.57
N GLU A 102 -11.78 -15.73 -9.30
CA GLU A 102 -11.10 -14.57 -8.68
C GLU A 102 -9.67 -14.39 -9.20
N SER A 103 -9.01 -15.45 -9.67
CA SER A 103 -7.69 -15.35 -10.32
C SER A 103 -7.70 -14.46 -11.58
N LYS A 104 -8.87 -14.13 -12.12
CA LYS A 104 -9.05 -13.21 -13.25
C LYS A 104 -9.28 -11.75 -12.81
N SER A 105 -9.46 -11.51 -11.51
CA SER A 105 -9.65 -10.18 -10.92
C SER A 105 -8.34 -9.62 -10.38
N THR A 106 -8.20 -8.30 -10.46
CA THR A 106 -7.09 -7.57 -9.82
C THR A 106 -7.50 -6.96 -8.47
N HIS A 107 -8.69 -7.27 -8.00
CA HIS A 107 -9.21 -6.71 -6.75
C HIS A 107 -8.46 -7.29 -5.53
N PRO A 108 -8.13 -6.48 -4.49
CA PRO A 108 -7.40 -6.97 -3.30
C PRO A 108 -8.07 -8.15 -2.57
N VAL A 109 -9.39 -8.28 -2.68
CA VAL A 109 -10.17 -9.40 -2.14
C VAL A 109 -9.84 -10.71 -2.84
N ALA A 110 -9.58 -10.68 -4.15
CA ALA A 110 -9.16 -11.86 -4.91
C ALA A 110 -7.86 -12.47 -4.37
N THR A 111 -6.90 -11.60 -4.01
CA THR A 111 -5.65 -12.03 -3.38
C THR A 111 -5.91 -12.75 -2.04
N ALA A 112 -6.82 -12.21 -1.22
CA ALA A 112 -7.17 -12.82 0.06
C ALA A 112 -7.83 -14.20 -0.09
N ILE A 113 -8.68 -14.37 -1.11
CA ILE A 113 -9.29 -15.67 -1.42
C ILE A 113 -8.22 -16.64 -1.90
N HIS A 114 -7.33 -16.19 -2.77
CA HIS A 114 -6.25 -17.02 -3.29
C HIS A 114 -5.30 -17.50 -2.20
N GLU A 115 -4.93 -16.61 -1.26
CA GLU A 115 -4.12 -16.98 -0.08
C GLU A 115 -4.84 -17.96 0.85
N TYR A 116 -6.15 -17.79 1.05
CA TYR A 116 -6.94 -18.67 1.90
C TYR A 116 -7.11 -20.06 1.31
N VAL A 117 -7.44 -20.14 0.02
CA VAL A 117 -7.69 -21.42 -0.67
C VAL A 117 -6.39 -22.15 -0.99
N GLY A 118 -5.28 -21.41 -1.17
CA GLY A 118 -3.99 -21.98 -1.56
C GLY A 118 -3.96 -22.51 -2.99
N ASN A 119 -2.91 -23.23 -3.31
CA ASN A 119 -2.73 -23.83 -4.64
C ASN A 119 -3.58 -25.09 -4.80
N ILE A 120 -4.87 -24.94 -5.00
CA ILE A 120 -5.72 -26.03 -5.47
C ILE A 120 -5.58 -26.08 -7.01
N ASN A 121 -4.79 -27.03 -7.45
CA ASN A 121 -4.50 -27.26 -8.88
C ASN A 121 -5.71 -27.95 -9.54
N THR A 122 -6.78 -27.21 -9.74
CA THR A 122 -7.94 -27.69 -10.48
C THR A 122 -7.97 -26.94 -11.81
N GLU A 123 -7.71 -27.64 -12.91
CA GLU A 123 -7.90 -27.12 -14.26
C GLU A 123 -9.40 -26.97 -14.56
N LEU A 124 -10.01 -25.95 -13.92
CA LEU A 124 -11.41 -25.62 -14.20
C LEU A 124 -11.49 -24.77 -15.47
N LYS A 125 -12.22 -25.23 -16.46
CA LYS A 125 -12.52 -24.45 -17.66
C LYS A 125 -13.59 -23.41 -17.32
N LEU A 126 -13.15 -22.16 -17.19
CA LEU A 126 -14.02 -21.01 -17.06
C LEU A 126 -14.45 -20.53 -18.44
N ASN A 127 -15.73 -20.41 -18.67
CA ASN A 127 -16.29 -19.81 -19.88
C ASN A 127 -17.03 -18.51 -19.49
N ALA A 128 -17.15 -17.58 -20.46
CA ALA A 128 -17.93 -16.36 -20.33
C ALA A 128 -17.63 -15.57 -19.03
N VAL A 129 -16.35 -15.40 -18.69
CA VAL A 129 -15.94 -14.60 -17.52
C VAL A 129 -16.24 -13.13 -17.79
N GLU A 130 -17.06 -12.53 -16.92
CA GLU A 130 -17.49 -11.14 -16.99
C GLU A 130 -17.32 -10.47 -15.63
N GLU A 131 -16.65 -9.32 -15.58
CA GLU A 131 -16.60 -8.48 -14.41
C GLU A 131 -17.71 -7.43 -14.46
N ILE A 132 -18.58 -7.42 -13.46
CA ILE A 132 -19.68 -6.47 -13.33
C ILE A 132 -19.27 -5.40 -12.34
N ALA A 133 -18.92 -4.23 -12.85
CA ALA A 133 -18.37 -3.13 -12.06
C ALA A 133 -19.25 -2.81 -10.83
N GLY A 134 -18.61 -2.78 -9.66
CA GLY A 134 -19.27 -2.51 -8.38
C GLY A 134 -20.17 -3.64 -7.85
N HIS A 135 -20.21 -4.80 -8.50
CA HIS A 135 -21.06 -5.95 -8.10
C HIS A 135 -20.23 -7.21 -7.86
N GLY A 136 -19.30 -7.57 -8.74
CA GLY A 136 -18.50 -8.77 -8.65
C GLY A 136 -18.25 -9.44 -9.98
N LEU A 137 -18.00 -10.75 -9.96
CA LEU A 137 -17.64 -11.57 -11.09
C LEU A 137 -18.73 -12.59 -11.42
N ARG A 138 -18.88 -12.85 -12.71
CA ARG A 138 -19.73 -13.88 -13.27
C ARG A 138 -18.92 -14.79 -14.19
N ALA A 139 -19.17 -16.08 -14.12
CA ALA A 139 -18.62 -17.04 -15.09
C ALA A 139 -19.55 -18.22 -15.27
N GLU A 140 -19.26 -19.01 -16.30
CA GLU A 140 -19.90 -20.30 -16.52
C GLU A 140 -18.88 -21.42 -16.31
N ILE A 141 -19.22 -22.38 -15.44
CA ILE A 141 -18.43 -23.57 -15.15
C ILE A 141 -19.29 -24.79 -15.35
N ASN A 142 -18.85 -25.73 -16.19
CA ASN A 142 -19.58 -26.97 -16.50
C ASN A 142 -21.04 -26.73 -16.97
N GLY A 143 -21.27 -25.64 -17.74
CA GLY A 143 -22.60 -25.28 -18.24
C GLY A 143 -23.51 -24.66 -17.17
N LYS A 144 -22.98 -24.30 -15.98
CA LYS A 144 -23.70 -23.69 -14.88
C LYS A 144 -23.10 -22.33 -14.53
N GLU A 145 -23.96 -21.40 -14.16
CA GLU A 145 -23.57 -20.03 -13.80
C GLU A 145 -23.00 -19.98 -12.39
N LEU A 146 -21.81 -19.36 -12.24
CA LEU A 146 -21.19 -19.00 -10.99
C LEU A 146 -21.19 -17.49 -10.84
N LEU A 147 -21.70 -16.99 -9.73
CA LEU A 147 -21.67 -15.58 -9.34
C LEU A 147 -20.87 -15.43 -8.04
N VAL A 148 -19.92 -14.49 -8.03
CA VAL A 148 -19.08 -14.18 -6.87
C VAL A 148 -19.02 -12.68 -6.71
N GLY A 149 -19.54 -12.15 -5.60
CA GLY A 149 -19.57 -10.71 -5.41
C GLY A 149 -20.41 -10.27 -4.22
N ASN A 150 -20.98 -9.08 -4.29
CA ASN A 150 -21.89 -8.58 -3.25
C ASN A 150 -23.34 -9.03 -3.48
N PHE A 151 -24.20 -8.81 -2.49
CA PHE A 151 -25.63 -9.18 -2.60
C PHE A 151 -26.37 -8.48 -3.77
N LYS A 152 -25.92 -7.28 -4.17
CA LYS A 152 -26.51 -6.59 -5.34
C LYS A 152 -26.29 -7.38 -6.64
N LEU A 153 -25.21 -8.17 -6.72
CA LEU A 153 -25.00 -9.09 -7.84
C LEU A 153 -26.08 -10.17 -7.84
N LEU A 154 -26.34 -10.78 -6.68
CA LEU A 154 -27.36 -11.81 -6.53
C LEU A 154 -28.76 -11.28 -6.86
N ASP A 155 -29.08 -10.09 -6.39
CA ASP A 155 -30.36 -9.40 -6.70
C ASP A 155 -30.52 -9.18 -8.21
N LYS A 156 -29.47 -8.72 -8.88
CA LYS A 156 -29.46 -8.49 -10.33
C LYS A 156 -29.75 -9.75 -11.12
N PHE A 157 -29.30 -10.91 -10.63
CA PHE A 157 -29.53 -12.22 -11.25
C PHE A 157 -30.73 -12.99 -10.62
N SER A 158 -31.50 -12.31 -9.76
CA SER A 158 -32.71 -12.88 -9.13
C SER A 158 -32.45 -14.15 -8.32
N VAL A 159 -31.26 -14.25 -7.71
CA VAL A 159 -30.90 -15.33 -6.79
C VAL A 159 -31.48 -15.02 -5.41
N LYS A 160 -32.27 -15.91 -4.86
CA LYS A 160 -32.82 -15.76 -3.50
C LYS A 160 -31.80 -16.20 -2.47
N TYR A 161 -31.67 -15.43 -1.41
CA TYR A 161 -30.81 -15.73 -0.25
C TYR A 161 -31.59 -15.50 1.05
N ASP A 162 -31.16 -16.15 2.12
CA ASP A 162 -31.81 -16.18 3.43
C ASP A 162 -31.05 -15.42 4.52
N ILE A 163 -30.11 -14.57 4.11
CA ILE A 163 -29.24 -13.78 4.99
C ILE A 163 -29.68 -12.31 4.89
N ASP A 164 -29.74 -11.62 6.03
CA ASP A 164 -29.92 -10.17 6.07
C ASP A 164 -28.58 -9.46 5.95
N PRO A 165 -28.29 -8.80 4.81
CA PRO A 165 -27.02 -8.13 4.58
C PRO A 165 -26.73 -6.99 5.57
N THR A 166 -27.76 -6.42 6.20
CA THR A 166 -27.64 -5.26 7.10
C THR A 166 -27.04 -5.61 8.46
N THR A 167 -27.08 -6.90 8.82
CA THR A 167 -26.53 -7.39 10.10
C THR A 167 -25.04 -7.65 10.04
N ILE A 168 -24.44 -7.64 8.84
CA ILE A 168 -23.04 -8.00 8.63
C ILE A 168 -22.17 -6.74 8.62
N VAL A 169 -21.24 -6.67 9.56
CA VAL A 169 -20.33 -5.51 9.74
C VAL A 169 -19.08 -5.63 8.85
N TYR A 170 -18.76 -6.82 8.37
CA TYR A 170 -17.55 -7.10 7.58
C TYR A 170 -17.78 -6.98 6.07
N THR A 171 -16.68 -6.85 5.34
CA THR A 171 -16.74 -7.02 3.87
C THR A 171 -17.14 -8.46 3.57
N LEU A 172 -18.21 -8.62 2.82
CA LEU A 172 -18.79 -9.92 2.52
C LEU A 172 -18.74 -10.19 1.02
N ILE A 173 -18.48 -11.46 0.70
CA ILE A 173 -18.60 -12.00 -0.65
C ILE A 173 -19.67 -13.06 -0.64
N ALA A 174 -20.71 -12.84 -1.43
CA ALA A 174 -21.81 -13.79 -1.64
C ALA A 174 -21.50 -14.65 -2.87
N ILE A 175 -21.75 -15.94 -2.75
CA ILE A 175 -21.52 -16.92 -3.81
C ILE A 175 -22.86 -17.53 -4.20
N ALA A 176 -23.10 -17.57 -5.50
CA ALA A 176 -24.24 -18.35 -6.03
C ALA A 176 -23.76 -19.26 -7.16
N TYR A 177 -24.28 -20.47 -7.19
CA TYR A 177 -23.99 -21.46 -8.21
C TYR A 177 -25.28 -22.11 -8.68
N ASP A 178 -25.44 -22.19 -10.01
CA ASP A 178 -26.64 -22.75 -10.66
C ASP A 178 -27.94 -22.07 -10.16
N LYS A 179 -27.95 -20.74 -10.08
CA LYS A 179 -29.04 -19.88 -9.58
C LYS A 179 -29.47 -20.13 -8.12
N LYS A 180 -28.66 -20.84 -7.34
CA LYS A 180 -28.86 -21.06 -5.91
C LYS A 180 -27.81 -20.35 -5.10
N PHE A 181 -28.21 -19.77 -3.99
CA PHE A 181 -27.29 -19.19 -3.01
C PHE A 181 -26.47 -20.29 -2.35
N ALA A 182 -25.14 -20.20 -2.46
CA ALA A 182 -24.24 -21.25 -2.00
C ALA A 182 -23.50 -20.87 -0.70
N GLY A 183 -23.34 -19.57 -0.41
CA GLY A 183 -22.67 -19.13 0.81
C GLY A 183 -22.28 -17.66 0.80
#